data_b8096236a73102c055c545eaeb2a1e0c
#
_entry.id   b8096236a73102c055c545eaeb2a1e0c
#
_cell.length_a   1.000
_cell.length_b   1.000
_cell.length_c   1.000
_cell.angle_alpha   90.00
_cell.angle_beta   90.00
_cell.angle_gamma   90.00
#
_symmetry.space_group_name_H-M   'P 1'
#
loop_
_entity.id
_entity.type
_entity.pdbx_description
1 polymer ?
#
loop_
_entity_poly.entity_id
_entity_poly.type
_entity_poly.pdbx_seq_one_letter_code
_entity_poly.pdbx_strand_id
1 'polypeptide(L)'
;QLKDKDLARFRNKHIGFVFQFHHLLPEFTALENVCIPAFIAGVNRNEAMHRAGDILEFLMLSHRLDHKPAELSGGEQQRVAVARALINNPDVVLADEPSGNLDSHNKKELHELFFSLRNKYNQTFVIVTHDTELAGMSDRTITMHDGLLVS
;
A
#
# COMPACT_ATOMS: atom_id res chain seq x y z
N GLN A 1 2.50 -16.07 -23.59
CA GLN A 1 2.15 -16.33 -22.17
C GLN A 1 3.45 -16.25 -21.35
N LEU A 2 3.49 -15.40 -20.32
CA LEU A 2 4.66 -15.28 -19.43
C LEU A 2 4.82 -16.58 -18.63
N LYS A 3 6.07 -17.00 -18.41
CA LYS A 3 6.38 -18.09 -17.47
C LYS A 3 6.14 -17.61 -16.03
N ASP A 4 5.88 -18.51 -15.09
CA ASP A 4 5.56 -18.16 -13.71
C ASP A 4 6.59 -17.23 -13.06
N LYS A 5 7.87 -17.43 -13.31
CA LYS A 5 8.95 -16.58 -12.80
C LYS A 5 8.91 -15.16 -13.37
N ASP A 6 8.60 -15.02 -14.66
CA ASP A 6 8.50 -13.73 -15.34
C ASP A 6 7.24 -12.98 -14.89
N LEU A 7 6.13 -13.71 -14.67
CA LEU A 7 4.90 -13.18 -14.12
C LEU A 7 5.08 -12.68 -12.67
N ALA A 8 5.81 -13.42 -11.84
CA ALA A 8 6.13 -12.99 -10.48
C ALA A 8 6.99 -11.72 -10.47
N ARG A 9 7.99 -11.66 -11.35
CA ARG A 9 8.85 -10.47 -11.52
C ARG A 9 8.05 -9.27 -12.02
N PHE A 10 7.17 -9.47 -13.01
CA PHE A 10 6.27 -8.44 -13.52
C PHE A 10 5.39 -7.88 -12.40
N ARG A 11 4.70 -8.75 -11.65
CA ARG A 11 3.86 -8.32 -10.51
C ARG A 11 4.65 -7.52 -9.49
N ASN A 12 5.82 -8.01 -9.07
CA ASN A 12 6.65 -7.34 -8.08
C ASN A 12 7.10 -5.94 -8.51
N LYS A 13 7.30 -5.74 -9.81
CA LYS A 13 7.78 -4.46 -10.35
C LYS A 13 6.64 -3.47 -10.64
N HIS A 14 5.51 -3.95 -11.14
CA HIS A 14 4.47 -3.10 -11.74
C HIS A 14 3.20 -2.98 -10.91
N ILE A 15 3.00 -3.85 -9.90
CA ILE A 15 1.76 -3.88 -9.12
C ILE A 15 2.08 -3.82 -7.64
N GLY A 16 1.56 -2.80 -6.95
CA GLY A 16 1.50 -2.74 -5.49
C GLY A 16 0.20 -3.36 -4.99
N PHE A 17 0.22 -3.96 -3.78
CA PHE A 17 -0.97 -4.51 -3.14
C PHE A 17 -1.13 -3.97 -1.73
N VAL A 18 -2.35 -3.50 -1.42
CA VAL A 18 -2.77 -3.10 -0.08
C VAL A 18 -4.03 -3.90 0.26
N PHE A 19 -4.04 -4.57 1.41
CA PHE A 19 -5.15 -5.40 1.86
C PHE A 19 -5.77 -4.84 3.14
N GLN A 20 -7.02 -5.22 3.42
CA GLN A 20 -7.72 -4.92 4.66
C GLN A 20 -6.95 -5.42 5.89
N PHE A 21 -6.45 -6.66 5.83
CA PHE A 21 -5.48 -7.18 6.80
C PHE A 21 -4.08 -6.88 6.27
N HIS A 22 -3.30 -6.14 7.01
CA HIS A 22 -2.03 -5.53 6.58
C HIS A 22 -0.99 -6.52 6.07
N HIS A 23 -1.08 -7.81 6.49
CA HIS A 23 -0.16 -8.90 6.13
C HIS A 23 1.31 -8.51 6.29
N LEU A 24 1.61 -7.77 7.36
CA LEU A 24 2.99 -7.50 7.74
C LEU A 24 3.61 -8.75 8.36
N LEU A 25 4.87 -8.98 8.07
CA LEU A 25 5.63 -10.09 8.65
C LEU A 25 6.03 -9.70 10.08
N PRO A 26 5.57 -10.43 11.10
CA PRO A 26 5.72 -10.03 12.51
C PRO A 26 7.16 -10.06 13.01
N GLU A 27 8.05 -10.81 12.36
CA GLU A 27 9.46 -10.93 12.68
C GLU A 27 10.28 -9.70 12.28
N PHE A 28 9.80 -8.95 11.28
CA PHE A 28 10.48 -7.81 10.68
C PHE A 28 9.95 -6.48 11.22
N THR A 29 10.83 -5.48 11.28
CA THR A 29 10.46 -4.11 11.62
C THR A 29 9.60 -3.46 10.51
N ALA A 30 9.04 -2.28 10.77
CA ALA A 30 8.33 -1.49 9.77
C ALA A 30 9.21 -1.23 8.53
N LEU A 31 10.45 -0.77 8.75
CA LEU A 31 11.41 -0.51 7.67
C LEU A 31 11.70 -1.78 6.86
N GLU A 32 11.96 -2.89 7.53
CA GLU A 32 12.26 -4.17 6.87
C GLU A 32 11.08 -4.70 6.08
N ASN A 33 9.85 -4.62 6.61
CA ASN A 33 8.63 -5.00 5.90
C ASN A 33 8.49 -4.23 4.57
N VAL A 34 8.77 -2.94 4.58
CA VAL A 34 8.72 -2.10 3.37
C VAL A 34 9.80 -2.50 2.38
N CYS A 35 10.99 -2.90 2.83
CA CYS A 35 12.11 -3.28 1.97
C CYS A 35 11.91 -4.61 1.21
N ILE A 36 11.04 -5.51 1.69
CA ILE A 36 10.91 -6.88 1.14
C ILE A 36 10.71 -6.91 -0.38
N PRO A 37 9.75 -6.16 -0.98
CA PRO A 37 9.56 -6.20 -2.43
C PRO A 37 10.78 -5.67 -3.20
N ALA A 38 11.52 -4.71 -2.66
CA ALA A 38 12.75 -4.20 -3.26
C ALA A 38 13.87 -5.25 -3.24
N PHE A 39 14.01 -6.00 -2.16
CA PHE A 39 14.96 -7.13 -2.08
C PHE A 39 14.62 -8.22 -3.10
N ILE A 40 13.33 -8.55 -3.26
CA ILE A 40 12.86 -9.50 -4.28
C ILE A 40 13.18 -9.00 -5.69
N ALA A 41 13.12 -7.68 -5.91
CA ALA A 41 13.50 -7.05 -7.18
C ALA A 41 15.03 -7.03 -7.42
N GLY A 42 15.83 -7.40 -6.42
CA GLY A 42 17.31 -7.40 -6.50
C GLY A 42 17.95 -6.05 -6.18
N VAL A 43 17.20 -5.11 -5.58
CA VAL A 43 17.75 -3.84 -5.10
C VAL A 43 18.71 -4.10 -3.94
N ASN A 44 19.87 -3.45 -3.92
CA ASN A 44 20.82 -3.61 -2.83
C ASN A 44 20.23 -3.06 -1.51
N ARG A 45 20.78 -3.56 -0.38
CA ARG A 45 20.24 -3.27 0.96
C ARG A 45 20.20 -1.77 1.28
N ASN A 46 21.29 -1.08 1.03
CA ASN A 46 21.39 0.34 1.40
C ASN A 46 20.38 1.20 0.62
N GLU A 47 20.25 0.94 -0.66
CA GLU A 47 19.30 1.63 -1.53
C GLU A 47 17.85 1.31 -1.13
N ALA A 48 17.53 0.04 -0.84
CA ALA A 48 16.19 -0.35 -0.41
C ALA A 48 15.81 0.31 0.92
N MET A 49 16.74 0.33 1.89
CA MET A 49 16.52 0.97 3.19
C MET A 49 16.35 2.48 3.08
N HIS A 50 17.13 3.14 2.20
CA HIS A 50 17.00 4.57 1.95
C HIS A 50 15.60 4.89 1.38
N ARG A 51 15.21 4.21 0.30
CA ARG A 51 13.88 4.41 -0.33
C ARG A 51 12.74 4.13 0.65
N ALA A 52 12.86 3.07 1.45
CA ALA A 52 11.86 2.72 2.45
C ALA A 52 11.76 3.80 3.53
N GLY A 53 12.90 4.34 3.98
CA GLY A 53 12.96 5.45 4.94
C GLY A 53 12.24 6.68 4.41
N ASP A 54 12.52 7.10 3.17
CA ASP A 54 11.91 8.27 2.54
C ASP A 54 10.37 8.12 2.43
N ILE A 55 9.90 6.91 2.06
CA ILE A 55 8.46 6.65 1.97
C ILE A 55 7.82 6.67 3.37
N LEU A 56 8.45 6.02 4.35
CA LEU A 56 7.94 5.98 5.73
C LEU A 56 7.95 7.38 6.37
N GLU A 57 8.93 8.22 6.07
CA GLU A 57 8.95 9.61 6.50
C GLU A 57 7.76 10.38 5.91
N PHE A 58 7.51 10.25 4.62
CA PHE A 58 6.33 10.86 3.98
C PHE A 58 5.02 10.40 4.61
N LEU A 59 4.96 9.14 5.06
CA LEU A 59 3.81 8.56 5.75
C LEU A 59 3.78 8.86 7.26
N MET A 60 4.62 9.79 7.74
CA MET A 60 4.71 10.23 9.14
C MET A 60 5.10 9.11 10.11
N LEU A 61 5.93 8.16 9.66
CA LEU A 61 6.37 7.00 10.42
C LEU A 61 7.88 6.97 10.73
N SER A 62 8.60 8.11 10.59
CA SER A 62 10.04 8.19 10.88
C SER A 62 10.40 7.71 12.28
N HIS A 63 9.51 7.89 13.25
CA HIS A 63 9.69 7.47 14.64
C HIS A 63 9.34 6.00 14.90
N ARG A 64 8.92 5.25 13.87
CA ARG A 64 8.46 3.86 13.94
C ARG A 64 9.29 2.87 13.11
N LEU A 65 10.37 3.30 12.50
CA LEU A 65 11.16 2.49 11.55
C LEU A 65 11.57 1.12 12.12
N ASP A 66 12.01 1.11 13.39
CA ASP A 66 12.52 -0.07 14.06
C ASP A 66 11.46 -0.84 14.86
N HIS A 67 10.19 -0.39 14.85
CA HIS A 67 9.10 -1.05 15.55
C HIS A 67 8.60 -2.25 14.75
N LYS A 68 8.25 -3.32 15.46
CA LYS A 68 7.58 -4.50 14.87
C LYS A 68 6.07 -4.28 14.77
N PRO A 69 5.37 -5.03 13.91
CA PRO A 69 3.92 -4.87 13.73
C PRO A 69 3.12 -4.88 15.04
N ALA A 70 3.48 -5.72 16.01
CA ALA A 70 2.79 -5.78 17.31
C ALA A 70 2.94 -4.49 18.16
N GLU A 71 3.88 -3.63 17.83
CA GLU A 71 4.16 -2.36 18.53
C GLU A 71 3.52 -1.15 17.81
N LEU A 72 2.82 -1.40 16.68
CA LEU A 72 2.19 -0.39 15.84
C LEU A 72 0.66 -0.42 16.03
N SER A 73 0.03 0.76 16.01
CA SER A 73 -1.42 0.87 15.90
C SER A 73 -1.92 0.33 14.55
N GLY A 74 -3.22 0.01 14.44
CA GLY A 74 -3.80 -0.45 13.19
C GLY A 74 -3.59 0.53 12.02
N GLY A 75 -3.73 1.84 12.27
CA GLY A 75 -3.47 2.88 11.27
C GLY A 75 -1.98 2.96 10.87
N GLU A 76 -1.05 2.80 11.83
CA GLU A 76 0.38 2.73 11.53
C GLU A 76 0.73 1.49 10.72
N GLN A 77 0.18 0.32 11.06
CA GLN A 77 0.36 -0.91 10.29
C GLN A 77 -0.15 -0.76 8.86
N GLN A 78 -1.29 -0.11 8.67
CA GLN A 78 -1.84 0.14 7.34
C GLN A 78 -0.94 1.08 6.53
N ARG A 79 -0.42 2.14 7.14
CA ARG A 79 0.56 3.02 6.48
C ARG A 79 1.85 2.28 6.10
N VAL A 80 2.34 1.36 6.92
CA VAL A 80 3.48 0.48 6.57
C VAL A 80 3.13 -0.42 5.36
N ALA A 81 1.92 -0.99 5.32
CA ALA A 81 1.47 -1.80 4.18
C ALA A 81 1.37 -0.98 2.89
N VAL A 82 0.91 0.28 2.96
CA VAL A 82 0.91 1.22 1.84
C VAL A 82 2.34 1.54 1.39
N ALA A 83 3.26 1.82 2.32
CA ALA A 83 4.69 2.05 2.02
C ALA A 83 5.29 0.86 1.27
N ARG A 84 5.03 -0.36 1.75
CA ARG A 84 5.48 -1.61 1.12
C ARG A 84 4.96 -1.75 -0.30
N ALA A 85 3.71 -1.37 -0.56
CA ALA A 85 3.14 -1.42 -1.90
C ALA A 85 3.83 -0.45 -2.88
N LEU A 86 4.39 0.66 -2.38
CA LEU A 86 4.98 1.73 -3.18
C LEU A 86 6.48 1.61 -3.43
N ILE A 87 7.22 0.76 -2.68
CA ILE A 87 8.70 0.76 -2.67
C ILE A 87 9.34 0.57 -4.04
N ASN A 88 8.70 -0.19 -4.92
CA ASN A 88 9.19 -0.45 -6.28
C ASN A 88 8.65 0.56 -7.31
N ASN A 89 7.98 1.62 -6.88
CA ASN A 89 7.33 2.62 -7.75
C ASN A 89 6.44 1.94 -8.82
N PRO A 90 5.40 1.18 -8.41
CA PRO A 90 4.58 0.39 -9.32
C PRO A 90 3.71 1.28 -10.22
N ASP A 91 3.31 0.75 -11.39
CA ASP A 91 2.41 1.47 -12.31
C ASP A 91 1.00 1.62 -11.72
N VAL A 92 0.58 0.64 -10.90
CA VAL A 92 -0.74 0.63 -10.24
C VAL A 92 -0.66 0.01 -8.84
N VAL A 93 -1.41 0.58 -7.91
CA VAL A 93 -1.65 0.00 -6.59
C VAL A 93 -3.08 -0.50 -6.52
N LEU A 94 -3.24 -1.80 -6.25
CA LEU A 94 -4.53 -2.44 -6.03
C LEU A 94 -4.79 -2.48 -4.52
N ALA A 95 -5.89 -1.90 -4.07
CA ALA A 95 -6.27 -1.86 -2.67
C ALA A 95 -7.63 -2.56 -2.48
N ASP A 96 -7.66 -3.53 -1.59
CA ASP A 96 -8.87 -4.28 -1.25
C ASP A 96 -9.31 -3.92 0.18
N GLU A 97 -10.43 -3.18 0.29
CA GLU A 97 -10.98 -2.67 1.55
C GLU A 97 -9.93 -2.05 2.49
N PRO A 98 -9.09 -1.13 2.00
CA PRO A 98 -7.88 -0.71 2.73
C PRO A 98 -8.16 -0.01 4.06
N SER A 99 -9.36 0.48 4.28
CA SER A 99 -9.79 1.15 5.51
C SER A 99 -10.77 0.33 6.37
N GLY A 100 -11.10 -0.90 5.95
CA GLY A 100 -12.19 -1.68 6.56
C GLY A 100 -12.00 -2.05 8.03
N ASN A 101 -10.77 -2.11 8.53
CA ASN A 101 -10.44 -2.45 9.93
C ASN A 101 -10.04 -1.22 10.78
N LEU A 102 -10.16 -0.01 10.23
CA LEU A 102 -9.76 1.21 10.91
C LEU A 102 -10.96 1.91 11.59
N ASP A 103 -10.69 2.57 12.70
CA ASP A 103 -11.64 3.51 13.27
C ASP A 103 -11.85 4.73 12.36
N SER A 104 -12.90 5.52 12.63
CA SER A 104 -13.31 6.62 11.77
C SER A 104 -12.22 7.68 11.55
N HIS A 105 -11.36 7.92 12.55
CA HIS A 105 -10.28 8.89 12.45
C HIS A 105 -9.17 8.39 11.53
N ASN A 106 -8.63 7.21 11.82
CA ASN A 106 -7.59 6.57 10.99
C ASN A 106 -8.05 6.30 9.55
N LYS A 107 -9.35 5.99 9.37
CA LYS A 107 -9.98 5.81 8.07
C LYS A 107 -9.88 7.10 7.22
N LYS A 108 -10.29 8.23 7.78
CA LYS A 108 -10.24 9.52 7.09
C LYS A 108 -8.79 9.91 6.74
N GLU A 109 -7.87 9.76 7.68
CA GLU A 109 -6.45 10.00 7.42
C GLU A 109 -5.89 9.14 6.29
N LEU A 110 -6.29 7.85 6.22
CA LEU A 110 -5.87 6.97 5.15
C LEU A 110 -6.42 7.40 3.79
N HIS A 111 -7.68 7.86 3.74
CA HIS A 111 -8.29 8.39 2.51
C HIS A 111 -7.50 9.62 2.01
N GLU A 112 -7.27 10.60 2.88
CA GLU A 112 -6.46 11.79 2.55
C GLU A 112 -5.04 11.40 2.09
N LEU A 113 -4.46 10.37 2.69
CA LEU A 113 -3.16 9.84 2.33
C LEU A 113 -3.13 9.30 0.89
N PHE A 114 -4.13 8.54 0.44
CA PHE A 114 -4.19 8.05 -0.94
C PHE A 114 -4.19 9.20 -1.95
N PHE A 115 -4.91 10.29 -1.68
CA PHE A 115 -4.91 11.48 -2.54
C PHE A 115 -3.57 12.22 -2.52
N SER A 116 -2.94 12.31 -1.37
CA SER A 116 -1.60 12.91 -1.24
C SER A 116 -0.55 12.12 -2.03
N LEU A 117 -0.60 10.79 -1.95
CA LEU A 117 0.27 9.89 -2.70
C LEU A 117 0.01 9.98 -4.22
N ARG A 118 -1.27 10.00 -4.64
CA ARG A 118 -1.66 10.21 -6.02
C ARG A 118 -1.03 11.51 -6.57
N ASN A 119 -1.17 12.61 -5.85
CA ASN A 119 -0.69 13.92 -6.29
C ASN A 119 0.84 14.01 -6.30
N LYS A 120 1.51 13.45 -5.27
CA LYS A 120 2.97 13.51 -5.14
C LYS A 120 3.69 12.60 -6.13
N TYR A 121 3.21 11.37 -6.29
CA TYR A 121 3.89 10.32 -7.07
C TYR A 121 3.22 10.06 -8.43
N ASN A 122 2.14 10.78 -8.76
CA ASN A 122 1.29 10.51 -9.93
C ASN A 122 0.83 9.04 -9.98
N GLN A 123 0.51 8.49 -8.79
CA GLN A 123 0.24 7.08 -8.60
C GLN A 123 -1.20 6.74 -8.97
N THR A 124 -1.39 5.67 -9.74
CA THR A 124 -2.71 5.11 -10.01
C THR A 124 -3.12 4.16 -8.89
N PHE A 125 -4.31 4.39 -8.32
CA PHE A 125 -4.94 3.49 -7.36
C PHE A 125 -6.20 2.89 -7.95
N VAL A 126 -6.37 1.58 -7.78
CA VAL A 126 -7.64 0.86 -8.01
C VAL A 126 -8.08 0.31 -6.66
N ILE A 127 -9.16 0.86 -6.13
CA ILE A 127 -9.63 0.56 -4.77
C ILE A 127 -10.96 -0.17 -4.87
N VAL A 128 -11.04 -1.37 -4.29
CA VAL A 128 -12.29 -2.07 -4.05
C VAL A 128 -12.76 -1.68 -2.66
N THR A 129 -13.97 -1.13 -2.55
CA THR A 129 -14.52 -0.71 -1.27
C THR A 129 -16.05 -0.65 -1.30
N HIS A 130 -16.68 -0.85 -0.15
CA HIS A 130 -18.08 -0.54 0.09
C HIS A 130 -18.27 0.84 0.75
N ASP A 131 -17.18 1.57 0.97
CA ASP A 131 -17.20 2.91 1.53
C ASP A 131 -17.59 3.95 0.48
N THR A 132 -18.78 4.50 0.63
CA THR A 132 -19.33 5.51 -0.28
C THR A 132 -18.59 6.84 -0.22
N GLU A 133 -17.99 7.20 0.92
CA GLU A 133 -17.18 8.40 1.06
C GLU A 133 -15.91 8.30 0.23
N LEU A 134 -15.15 7.21 0.39
CA LEU A 134 -13.95 6.95 -0.41
C LEU A 134 -14.27 6.84 -1.90
N ALA A 135 -15.35 6.15 -2.26
CA ALA A 135 -15.79 6.05 -3.64
C ALA A 135 -16.14 7.42 -4.24
N GLY A 136 -16.80 8.28 -3.47
CA GLY A 136 -17.17 9.64 -3.89
C GLY A 136 -16.00 10.60 -4.09
N MET A 137 -14.85 10.32 -3.46
CA MET A 137 -13.62 11.10 -3.60
C MET A 137 -12.79 10.69 -4.84
N SER A 138 -13.05 9.53 -5.45
CA SER A 138 -12.26 9.00 -6.56
C SER A 138 -12.56 9.73 -7.88
N ASP A 139 -11.59 9.73 -8.81
CA ASP A 139 -11.77 10.35 -10.15
C ASP A 139 -12.81 9.60 -10.99
N ARG A 140 -12.97 8.29 -10.73
CA ARG A 140 -13.92 7.43 -11.40
C ARG A 140 -14.37 6.32 -10.47
N THR A 141 -15.68 6.10 -10.40
CA THR A 141 -16.29 4.99 -9.67
C THR A 141 -16.92 4.02 -10.65
N ILE A 142 -16.74 2.72 -10.40
CA ILE A 142 -17.40 1.63 -11.13
C ILE A 142 -18.20 0.83 -10.09
N THR A 143 -19.50 0.76 -10.28
CA THR A 143 -20.39 0.00 -9.39
C THR A 143 -20.64 -1.39 -9.94
N MET A 144 -20.52 -2.40 -9.08
CA MET A 144 -20.81 -3.80 -9.41
C MET A 144 -22.00 -4.29 -8.56
N HIS A 145 -22.92 -4.98 -9.20
CA HIS A 145 -24.02 -5.68 -8.55
C HIS A 145 -24.19 -7.06 -9.18
N ASP A 146 -24.20 -8.12 -8.36
CA ASP A 146 -24.32 -9.52 -8.80
C ASP A 146 -23.34 -9.91 -9.93
N GLY A 147 -22.10 -9.40 -9.86
CA GLY A 147 -21.04 -9.70 -10.83
C GLY A 147 -21.15 -8.91 -12.14
N LEU A 148 -22.11 -7.99 -12.26
CA LEU A 148 -22.31 -7.13 -13.41
C LEU A 148 -21.95 -5.67 -13.09
N LEU A 149 -21.40 -4.97 -14.09
CA LEU A 149 -21.19 -3.53 -14.01
C LEU A 149 -22.54 -2.83 -14.23
N VAL A 150 -22.91 -1.91 -13.30
CA VAL A 150 -24.19 -1.19 -13.35
C VAL A 150 -24.05 0.30 -13.62
N SER A 151 -22.83 0.83 -13.62
CA SER A 151 -22.52 2.23 -13.99
C SER A 151 -21.02 2.42 -14.20
#